data_b20d2890c089fd70fdf24cb846811473
#
_entry.id   b20d2890c089fd70fdf24cb846811473
#
_cell.length_a   1.000
_cell.length_b   1.000
_cell.length_c   1.000
_cell.angle_alpha   90.00
_cell.angle_beta   90.00
_cell.angle_gamma   90.00
#
_symmetry.space_group_name_H-M   'P 1'
#
loop_
_entity.id
_entity.type
_entity.pdbx_description
1 polymer ?
#
loop_
_entity_poly.entity_id
_entity_poly.type
_entity_poly.pdbx_seq_one_letter_code
_entity_poly.pdbx_strand_id
1 'polypeptide(L)'
;MTRTNATILIPDISGFTEFMTSTEMSHGSTAISILIDTIISAVGVEYEISNVEGDAVLMVKKGPAPSKKEILDTCFKIFNAFHFQRKWLQQHAICPCKACREISNLKLKFVAHHGPLDEMKVGHFVTVSGTEVIVAHRLLKNSVPSNEYLLITEKLLHHAEDTPDEIELNWVDSSDEYGSIGKVNYRFALLDLVNNKVPDPPPLQNEYPKDATPFTKMQIGAPFLDVYMAIMNIPGRNEWIPGLQTIEQDRPEVFVGSVHVCSFENYRAIISPLRMTSSDEEIFYAESCRIEELDLSLVHEFVFGNVNDKCCNFAWRFLNTGSAPVSGEIKSVLFERMQQMAEGLKAHCEKDQEAQAS
;
A
#
# COMPACT_ATOMS: atom_id res chain seq x y z
N MET A 1 -23.19 16.47 -27.97
CA MET A 1 -22.97 16.10 -26.55
C MET A 1 -24.23 15.44 -26.07
N THR A 2 -24.16 14.17 -25.68
CA THR A 2 -25.32 13.41 -25.17
C THR A 2 -25.35 13.61 -23.66
N ARG A 3 -26.35 14.31 -23.18
CA ARG A 3 -26.59 14.52 -21.76
C ARG A 3 -27.21 13.26 -21.19
N THR A 4 -26.57 12.62 -20.22
CA THR A 4 -27.00 11.36 -19.61
C THR A 4 -27.10 11.51 -18.11
N ASN A 5 -28.18 11.03 -17.51
CA ASN A 5 -28.25 10.94 -16.05
C ASN A 5 -27.25 9.89 -15.55
N ALA A 6 -26.58 10.18 -14.47
CA ALA A 6 -25.62 9.27 -13.87
C ALA A 6 -25.48 9.51 -12.36
N THR A 7 -25.08 8.47 -11.67
CA THR A 7 -24.66 8.57 -10.26
C THR A 7 -23.17 8.74 -10.20
N ILE A 8 -22.72 9.74 -9.46
CA ILE A 8 -21.35 10.03 -9.14
C ILE A 8 -21.09 9.47 -7.74
N LEU A 9 -20.05 8.66 -7.60
CA LEU A 9 -19.53 8.19 -6.32
C LEU A 9 -18.07 8.58 -6.23
N ILE A 10 -17.70 9.28 -5.16
CA ILE A 10 -16.31 9.70 -4.92
C ILE A 10 -15.87 9.16 -3.55
N PRO A 11 -15.19 8.01 -3.48
CA PRO A 11 -14.36 7.67 -2.33
C PRO A 11 -13.11 8.56 -2.32
N ASP A 12 -12.77 9.11 -1.14
CA ASP A 12 -11.67 10.06 -0.92
C ASP A 12 -10.92 9.68 0.36
N ILE A 13 -9.60 9.53 0.25
CA ILE A 13 -8.74 9.12 1.36
C ILE A 13 -8.44 10.33 2.25
N SER A 14 -9.07 10.42 3.38
CA SER A 14 -8.83 11.47 4.38
C SER A 14 -7.50 11.26 5.11
N GLY A 15 -6.80 12.37 5.39
CA GLY A 15 -5.46 12.35 5.99
C GLY A 15 -4.32 12.28 4.96
N PHE A 16 -4.65 12.20 3.65
CA PHE A 16 -3.67 12.08 2.57
C PHE A 16 -2.63 13.20 2.57
N THR A 17 -3.03 14.45 2.66
CA THR A 17 -2.09 15.60 2.59
C THR A 17 -1.09 15.55 3.75
N GLU A 18 -1.55 15.31 4.98
CA GLU A 18 -0.66 15.18 6.14
C GLU A 18 0.26 13.98 5.99
N PHE A 19 -0.26 12.84 5.57
CA PHE A 19 0.50 11.63 5.30
C PHE A 19 1.60 11.88 4.27
N MET A 20 1.30 12.45 3.11
CA MET A 20 2.28 12.72 2.04
C MET A 20 3.31 13.78 2.39
N THR A 21 2.95 14.80 3.17
CA THR A 21 3.90 15.86 3.57
C THR A 21 4.79 15.47 4.73
N SER A 22 4.37 14.51 5.55
CA SER A 22 5.10 14.04 6.72
C SER A 22 6.01 12.85 6.45
N THR A 23 5.97 12.27 5.24
CA THR A 23 6.61 10.99 4.91
C THR A 23 7.61 11.12 3.76
N GLU A 24 8.53 10.17 3.65
CA GLU A 24 9.37 10.03 2.46
C GLU A 24 8.51 9.74 1.23
N MET A 25 8.71 10.51 0.16
CA MET A 25 7.82 10.52 -1.02
C MET A 25 7.62 9.13 -1.65
N SER A 26 8.65 8.31 -1.72
CA SER A 26 8.57 6.99 -2.37
C SER A 26 7.58 6.04 -1.67
N HIS A 27 7.73 5.88 -0.35
CA HIS A 27 6.91 4.94 0.42
C HIS A 27 5.48 5.43 0.62
N GLY A 28 5.31 6.75 0.80
CA GLY A 28 3.99 7.36 0.88
C GLY A 28 3.19 7.16 -0.41
N SER A 29 3.79 7.43 -1.55
CA SER A 29 3.16 7.27 -2.87
C SER A 29 2.77 5.82 -3.15
N THR A 30 3.61 4.85 -2.78
CA THR A 30 3.32 3.42 -2.94
C THR A 30 2.11 2.99 -2.11
N ALA A 31 2.09 3.34 -0.84
CA ALA A 31 0.97 2.98 0.03
C ALA A 31 -0.35 3.54 -0.49
N ILE A 32 -0.36 4.79 -0.94
CA ILE A 32 -1.53 5.42 -1.54
C ILE A 32 -1.92 4.74 -2.85
N SER A 33 -0.97 4.43 -3.74
CA SER A 33 -1.23 3.72 -4.99
C SER A 33 -1.92 2.37 -4.74
N ILE A 34 -1.42 1.57 -3.79
CA ILE A 34 -2.03 0.28 -3.42
C ILE A 34 -3.47 0.48 -2.88
N LEU A 35 -3.70 1.50 -2.06
CA LEU A 35 -5.02 1.79 -1.51
C LEU A 35 -6.00 2.27 -2.60
N ILE A 36 -5.56 3.11 -3.53
CA ILE A 36 -6.35 3.54 -4.70
C ILE A 36 -6.68 2.33 -5.61
N ASP A 37 -5.71 1.48 -5.93
CA ASP A 37 -5.94 0.25 -6.70
C ASP A 37 -6.95 -0.67 -6.00
N THR A 38 -6.90 -0.75 -4.66
CA THR A 38 -7.86 -1.51 -3.86
C THR A 38 -9.28 -0.94 -3.97
N ILE A 39 -9.43 0.39 -3.90
CA ILE A 39 -10.71 1.08 -4.07
C ILE A 39 -11.28 0.78 -5.47
N ILE A 40 -10.48 0.92 -6.52
CA ILE A 40 -10.88 0.67 -7.91
C ILE A 40 -11.26 -0.79 -8.12
N SER A 41 -10.48 -1.73 -7.61
CA SER A 41 -10.74 -3.16 -7.74
C SER A 41 -12.02 -3.59 -7.00
N ALA A 42 -12.32 -2.95 -5.87
CA ALA A 42 -13.49 -3.26 -5.07
C ALA A 42 -14.80 -2.82 -5.72
N VAL A 43 -14.82 -1.77 -6.53
CA VAL A 43 -16.06 -1.26 -7.14
C VAL A 43 -16.63 -2.19 -8.22
N GLY A 44 -15.78 -2.96 -8.91
CA GLY A 44 -16.17 -3.87 -9.97
C GLY A 44 -16.55 -3.14 -11.27
N VAL A 45 -17.37 -3.79 -12.10
CA VAL A 45 -17.71 -3.32 -13.46
C VAL A 45 -18.91 -2.37 -13.51
N GLU A 46 -19.59 -2.13 -12.41
CA GLU A 46 -20.82 -1.34 -12.37
C GLU A 46 -20.58 0.17 -12.50
N TYR A 47 -19.39 0.64 -12.08
CA TYR A 47 -18.98 2.02 -12.18
C TYR A 47 -17.79 2.16 -13.12
N GLU A 48 -17.86 3.15 -14.00
CA GLU A 48 -16.73 3.57 -14.83
C GLU A 48 -15.84 4.51 -14.01
N ILE A 49 -14.52 4.28 -14.01
CA ILE A 49 -13.55 5.21 -13.40
C ILE A 49 -13.35 6.35 -14.39
N SER A 50 -13.79 7.53 -14.00
CA SER A 50 -13.65 8.73 -14.85
C SER A 50 -12.33 9.46 -14.62
N ASN A 51 -11.88 9.54 -13.36
CA ASN A 51 -10.63 10.21 -13.01
C ASN A 51 -10.11 9.73 -11.64
N VAL A 52 -8.79 9.86 -11.44
CA VAL A 52 -8.12 9.71 -10.15
C VAL A 52 -7.41 11.03 -9.85
N GLU A 53 -7.78 11.68 -8.75
CA GLU A 53 -7.29 13.01 -8.37
C GLU A 53 -6.57 12.93 -7.01
N GLY A 54 -5.30 12.54 -7.04
CA GLY A 54 -4.50 12.40 -5.82
C GLY A 54 -5.02 11.27 -4.92
N ASP A 55 -5.86 11.63 -3.97
CA ASP A 55 -6.47 10.76 -2.94
C ASP A 55 -7.93 10.38 -3.22
N ALA A 56 -8.54 10.94 -4.27
CA ALA A 56 -9.94 10.70 -4.62
C ALA A 56 -10.09 9.97 -5.95
N VAL A 57 -11.10 9.09 -6.05
CA VAL A 57 -11.46 8.39 -7.27
C VAL A 57 -12.86 8.80 -7.71
N LEU A 58 -12.96 9.48 -8.87
CA LEU A 58 -14.25 9.84 -9.46
C LEU A 58 -14.81 8.66 -10.24
N MET A 59 -15.89 8.10 -9.75
CA MET A 59 -16.60 6.95 -10.33
C MET A 59 -17.98 7.36 -10.82
N VAL A 60 -18.42 6.81 -11.95
CA VAL A 60 -19.68 7.16 -12.59
C VAL A 60 -20.45 5.89 -12.97
N LYS A 61 -21.72 5.81 -12.57
CA LYS A 61 -22.70 4.79 -13.03
C LYS A 61 -23.76 5.50 -13.87
N LYS A 62 -23.73 5.30 -15.19
CA LYS A 62 -24.72 5.86 -16.12
C LYS A 62 -26.07 5.19 -15.98
N GLY A 63 -27.15 5.94 -16.16
CA GLY A 63 -28.52 5.44 -16.11
C GLY A 63 -29.34 6.01 -14.94
N PRO A 64 -30.40 5.31 -14.53
CA PRO A 64 -31.24 5.73 -13.41
C PRO A 64 -30.46 5.71 -12.08
N ALA A 65 -30.94 6.44 -11.09
CA ALA A 65 -30.38 6.41 -9.76
C ALA A 65 -30.48 4.98 -9.18
N PRO A 66 -29.39 4.44 -8.62
CA PRO A 66 -29.45 3.17 -7.91
C PRO A 66 -30.29 3.31 -6.62
N SER A 67 -30.79 2.21 -6.10
CA SER A 67 -31.44 2.19 -4.80
C SER A 67 -30.45 2.58 -3.68
N LYS A 68 -30.99 3.04 -2.57
CA LYS A 68 -30.15 3.33 -1.39
C LYS A 68 -29.33 2.12 -0.95
N LYS A 69 -29.92 0.91 -1.02
CA LYS A 69 -29.24 -0.35 -0.71
C LYS A 69 -28.03 -0.58 -1.63
N GLU A 70 -28.18 -0.43 -2.94
CA GLU A 70 -27.06 -0.62 -3.89
C GLU A 70 -25.92 0.37 -3.64
N ILE A 71 -26.22 1.62 -3.26
CA ILE A 71 -25.23 2.63 -2.90
C ILE A 71 -24.47 2.19 -1.64
N LEU A 72 -25.20 1.76 -0.60
CA LEU A 72 -24.61 1.29 0.67
C LEU A 72 -23.74 0.05 0.45
N ASP A 73 -24.25 -0.95 -0.28
CA ASP A 73 -23.51 -2.18 -0.58
C ASP A 73 -22.18 -1.88 -1.30
N THR A 74 -22.22 -0.97 -2.28
CA THR A 74 -21.01 -0.53 -3.00
C THR A 74 -20.04 0.20 -2.06
N CYS A 75 -20.52 1.16 -1.27
CA CYS A 75 -19.68 1.90 -0.32
C CYS A 75 -19.06 0.98 0.73
N PHE A 76 -19.83 0.04 1.30
CA PHE A 76 -19.30 -0.90 2.30
C PHE A 76 -18.31 -1.90 1.71
N LYS A 77 -18.52 -2.34 0.48
CA LYS A 77 -17.57 -3.20 -0.21
C LYS A 77 -16.20 -2.49 -0.38
N ILE A 78 -16.23 -1.24 -0.85
CA ILE A 78 -15.03 -0.41 -0.98
C ILE A 78 -14.41 -0.14 0.39
N PHE A 79 -15.21 0.26 1.38
CA PHE A 79 -14.78 0.57 2.74
C PHE A 79 -14.07 -0.61 3.41
N ASN A 80 -14.67 -1.79 3.35
CA ASN A 80 -14.10 -3.01 3.93
C ASN A 80 -12.78 -3.39 3.24
N ALA A 81 -12.73 -3.33 1.90
CA ALA A 81 -11.51 -3.61 1.15
C ALA A 81 -10.39 -2.63 1.49
N PHE A 82 -10.69 -1.32 1.52
CA PHE A 82 -9.73 -0.27 1.87
C PHE A 82 -9.16 -0.48 3.28
N HIS A 83 -10.01 -0.63 4.30
CA HIS A 83 -9.54 -0.78 5.67
C HIS A 83 -8.83 -2.10 5.93
N PHE A 84 -9.25 -3.18 5.28
CA PHE A 84 -8.52 -4.45 5.33
C PHE A 84 -7.12 -4.29 4.71
N GLN A 85 -7.01 -3.69 3.53
CA GLN A 85 -5.72 -3.45 2.87
C GLN A 85 -4.83 -2.51 3.68
N ARG A 86 -5.40 -1.47 4.29
CA ARG A 86 -4.69 -0.55 5.17
C ARG A 86 -4.12 -1.27 6.41
N LYS A 87 -4.93 -2.12 7.08
CA LYS A 87 -4.47 -2.97 8.20
C LYS A 87 -3.40 -3.94 7.74
N TRP A 88 -3.55 -4.51 6.55
CA TRP A 88 -2.58 -5.42 5.96
C TRP A 88 -1.24 -4.71 5.73
N LEU A 89 -1.25 -3.53 5.11
CA LEU A 89 -0.04 -2.73 4.88
C LEU A 89 0.64 -2.34 6.20
N GLN A 90 -0.13 -1.98 7.23
CA GLN A 90 0.40 -1.67 8.55
C GLN A 90 1.06 -2.89 9.22
N GLN A 91 0.42 -4.05 9.16
CA GLN A 91 0.93 -5.28 9.77
C GLN A 91 2.14 -5.84 9.03
N HIS A 92 2.20 -5.64 7.72
CA HIS A 92 3.23 -6.17 6.83
C HIS A 92 4.22 -5.08 6.36
N ALA A 93 4.30 -3.99 7.09
CA ALA A 93 5.28 -2.95 6.80
C ALA A 93 6.71 -3.52 6.90
N ILE A 94 7.50 -3.33 5.84
CA ILE A 94 8.91 -3.72 5.78
C ILE A 94 9.85 -2.51 5.86
N CYS A 95 9.33 -1.37 6.30
CA CYS A 95 10.09 -0.14 6.46
C CYS A 95 9.71 0.53 7.80
N PRO A 96 10.69 0.91 8.64
CA PRO A 96 10.45 1.62 9.89
C PRO A 96 10.14 3.12 9.69
N CYS A 97 9.99 3.58 8.44
CA CYS A 97 9.75 4.99 8.13
C CYS A 97 8.44 5.50 8.72
N LYS A 98 8.30 6.80 8.80
CA LYS A 98 7.11 7.46 9.34
C LYS A 98 5.85 7.11 8.53
N ALA A 99 5.95 7.00 7.19
CA ALA A 99 4.84 6.60 6.32
C ALA A 99 4.22 5.27 6.75
N CYS A 100 5.06 4.24 6.88
CA CYS A 100 4.57 2.91 7.25
C CYS A 100 3.93 2.88 8.64
N ARG A 101 4.39 3.72 9.58
CA ARG A 101 3.78 3.83 10.91
C ARG A 101 2.46 4.60 10.91
N GLU A 102 2.33 5.63 10.08
CA GLU A 102 1.17 6.53 10.07
C GLU A 102 0.04 6.10 9.11
N ILE A 103 0.25 5.04 8.32
CA ILE A 103 -0.78 4.52 7.40
C ILE A 103 -2.10 4.21 8.11
N SER A 104 -2.05 3.87 9.41
CA SER A 104 -3.23 3.62 10.24
C SER A 104 -4.13 4.84 10.42
N ASN A 105 -3.61 6.05 10.22
CA ASN A 105 -4.35 7.31 10.35
C ASN A 105 -5.19 7.65 9.11
N LEU A 106 -4.94 6.97 7.98
CA LEU A 106 -5.73 7.14 6.77
C LEU A 106 -7.15 6.62 6.99
N LYS A 107 -8.12 7.42 6.57
CA LYS A 107 -9.55 7.13 6.66
C LYS A 107 -10.19 7.26 5.29
N LEU A 108 -11.42 6.78 5.14
CA LEU A 108 -12.14 6.82 3.87
C LEU A 108 -13.49 7.50 4.05
N LYS A 109 -13.76 8.51 3.25
CA LYS A 109 -15.06 9.16 3.16
C LYS A 109 -15.65 8.99 1.77
N PHE A 110 -16.97 9.09 1.65
CA PHE A 110 -17.71 8.93 0.41
C PHE A 110 -18.63 10.11 0.17
N VAL A 111 -18.70 10.56 -1.07
CA VAL A 111 -19.72 11.49 -1.57
C VAL A 111 -20.48 10.78 -2.68
N ALA A 112 -21.80 10.64 -2.54
CA ALA A 112 -22.69 10.10 -3.55
C ALA A 112 -23.70 11.17 -4.03
N HIS A 113 -23.77 11.36 -5.35
CA HIS A 113 -24.61 12.37 -5.98
C HIS A 113 -25.23 11.82 -7.27
N HIS A 114 -26.36 12.37 -7.73
CA HIS A 114 -26.99 11.95 -8.99
C HIS A 114 -27.48 13.14 -9.78
N GLY A 115 -27.30 13.07 -11.08
CA GLY A 115 -27.86 14.06 -12.01
C GLY A 115 -27.29 13.97 -13.42
N PRO A 116 -27.69 14.91 -14.29
CA PRO A 116 -27.26 14.91 -15.68
C PRO A 116 -25.79 15.30 -15.84
N LEU A 117 -25.04 14.47 -16.57
CA LEU A 117 -23.64 14.68 -16.94
C LEU A 117 -23.50 14.85 -18.44
N ASP A 118 -22.47 15.57 -18.85
CA ASP A 118 -22.01 15.66 -20.22
C ASP A 118 -20.66 14.94 -20.34
N GLU A 119 -20.45 14.20 -21.42
CA GLU A 119 -19.12 13.66 -21.76
C GLU A 119 -18.33 14.74 -22.51
N MET A 120 -17.10 14.98 -22.03
CA MET A 120 -16.15 15.87 -22.65
C MET A 120 -14.97 15.08 -23.20
N LYS A 121 -14.68 15.27 -24.48
CA LYS A 121 -13.53 14.63 -25.13
C LYS A 121 -12.45 15.69 -25.38
N VAL A 122 -11.27 15.48 -24.83
CA VAL A 122 -10.09 16.32 -25.04
C VAL A 122 -8.97 15.45 -25.61
N GLY A 123 -8.70 15.57 -26.89
CA GLY A 123 -7.79 14.66 -27.59
C GLY A 123 -8.31 13.23 -27.58
N HIS A 124 -7.58 12.33 -26.95
CA HIS A 124 -7.97 10.93 -26.76
C HIS A 124 -8.55 10.62 -25.37
N PHE A 125 -8.55 11.62 -24.47
CA PHE A 125 -9.15 11.46 -23.14
C PHE A 125 -10.65 11.74 -23.17
N VAL A 126 -11.41 10.88 -22.51
CA VAL A 126 -12.84 11.07 -22.27
C VAL A 126 -13.04 11.24 -20.77
N THR A 127 -13.69 12.31 -20.37
CA THR A 127 -14.02 12.58 -18.97
C THR A 127 -15.44 13.09 -18.87
N VAL A 128 -16.01 13.07 -17.68
CA VAL A 128 -17.33 13.65 -17.42
C VAL A 128 -17.19 15.12 -17.00
N SER A 129 -18.20 15.89 -17.34
CA SER A 129 -18.28 17.32 -17.01
C SER A 129 -19.73 17.73 -16.70
N GLY A 130 -19.89 18.94 -16.19
CA GLY A 130 -21.20 19.52 -15.89
C GLY A 130 -21.33 19.96 -14.45
N THR A 131 -22.45 20.64 -14.15
CA THR A 131 -22.73 21.20 -12.83
C THR A 131 -22.72 20.13 -11.73
N GLU A 132 -23.23 18.93 -12.02
CA GLU A 132 -23.34 17.86 -11.04
C GLU A 132 -21.96 17.30 -10.64
N VAL A 133 -21.00 17.28 -11.57
CA VAL A 133 -19.60 16.94 -11.25
C VAL A 133 -18.99 17.99 -10.31
N ILE A 134 -19.26 19.27 -10.59
CA ILE A 134 -18.79 20.37 -9.75
C ILE A 134 -19.41 20.28 -8.34
N VAL A 135 -20.70 19.98 -8.23
CA VAL A 135 -21.40 19.76 -6.95
C VAL A 135 -20.71 18.64 -6.17
N ALA A 136 -20.51 17.47 -6.78
CA ALA A 136 -19.89 16.32 -6.12
C ALA A 136 -18.47 16.64 -5.60
N HIS A 137 -17.63 17.31 -6.41
CA HIS A 137 -16.30 17.74 -5.98
C HIS A 137 -16.34 18.79 -4.86
N ARG A 138 -17.29 19.74 -4.90
CA ARG A 138 -17.44 20.72 -3.81
C ARG A 138 -17.82 20.06 -2.50
N LEU A 139 -18.65 19.03 -2.55
CA LEU A 139 -19.04 18.23 -1.38
C LEU A 139 -17.91 17.45 -0.73
N LEU A 140 -16.74 17.30 -1.35
CA LEU A 140 -15.54 16.77 -0.64
C LEU A 140 -15.03 17.74 0.43
N LYS A 141 -15.37 19.05 0.30
CA LYS A 141 -15.09 20.09 1.29
C LYS A 141 -16.41 20.55 1.94
N ASN A 142 -16.96 19.72 2.79
CA ASN A 142 -18.22 19.91 3.51
C ASN A 142 -18.00 20.15 5.00
N SER A 143 -19.07 20.42 5.73
CA SER A 143 -19.07 20.72 7.17
C SER A 143 -19.28 19.48 8.08
N VAL A 144 -19.24 18.26 7.56
CA VAL A 144 -19.35 17.04 8.37
C VAL A 144 -18.19 16.96 9.37
N PRO A 145 -18.45 16.83 10.69
CA PRO A 145 -17.42 16.88 11.72
C PRO A 145 -16.68 15.54 11.88
N SER A 146 -16.29 14.91 10.78
CA SER A 146 -15.56 13.65 10.75
C SER A 146 -14.76 13.53 9.45
N ASN A 147 -13.74 12.69 9.46
CA ASN A 147 -12.95 12.29 8.30
C ASN A 147 -13.35 10.91 7.77
N GLU A 148 -14.39 10.28 8.32
CA GLU A 148 -14.83 8.93 7.95
C GLU A 148 -16.37 8.86 7.96
N TYR A 149 -16.98 9.06 6.79
CA TYR A 149 -18.41 9.15 6.64
C TYR A 149 -18.87 8.79 5.23
N LEU A 150 -20.15 8.49 5.09
CA LEU A 150 -20.87 8.44 3.82
C LEU A 150 -21.84 9.63 3.74
N LEU A 151 -21.71 10.46 2.71
CA LEU A 151 -22.58 11.57 2.39
C LEU A 151 -23.38 11.24 1.13
N ILE A 152 -24.72 11.36 1.20
CA ILE A 152 -25.62 11.18 0.06
C ILE A 152 -26.44 12.45 -0.10
N THR A 153 -26.43 13.04 -1.30
CA THR A 153 -27.22 14.25 -1.55
C THR A 153 -28.70 13.95 -1.55
N GLU A 154 -29.51 14.92 -1.11
CA GLU A 154 -30.97 14.83 -1.16
C GLU A 154 -31.48 14.56 -2.59
N LYS A 155 -30.82 15.15 -3.60
CA LYS A 155 -31.12 14.91 -5.01
C LYS A 155 -30.99 13.45 -5.42
N LEU A 156 -29.99 12.70 -4.89
CA LEU A 156 -29.86 11.27 -5.12
C LEU A 156 -30.95 10.50 -4.38
N LEU A 157 -31.21 10.83 -3.12
CA LEU A 157 -32.23 10.18 -2.30
C LEU A 157 -33.66 10.30 -2.89
N HIS A 158 -33.99 11.43 -3.52
CA HIS A 158 -35.28 11.62 -4.19
C HIS A 158 -35.50 10.70 -5.39
N HIS A 159 -34.45 10.20 -6.00
CA HIS A 159 -34.48 9.29 -7.15
C HIS A 159 -34.24 7.83 -6.78
N ALA A 160 -33.76 7.58 -5.56
CA ALA A 160 -33.49 6.23 -5.07
C ALA A 160 -34.74 5.63 -4.41
N GLU A 161 -34.98 4.34 -4.67
CA GLU A 161 -36.03 3.61 -3.95
C GLU A 161 -35.66 3.49 -2.45
N ASP A 162 -36.64 3.75 -1.57
CA ASP A 162 -36.45 3.65 -0.13
C ASP A 162 -36.54 2.18 0.30
N THR A 163 -35.37 1.58 0.57
CA THR A 163 -35.28 0.22 1.09
C THR A 163 -34.73 0.24 2.50
N PRO A 164 -35.19 -0.65 3.41
CA PRO A 164 -34.65 -0.75 4.75
C PRO A 164 -33.14 -1.01 4.73
N ASP A 165 -32.39 -0.32 5.59
CA ASP A 165 -30.97 -0.55 5.74
C ASP A 165 -30.74 -1.86 6.51
N GLU A 166 -29.95 -2.78 5.98
CA GLU A 166 -29.48 -3.98 6.70
C GLU A 166 -28.48 -3.62 7.82
N ILE A 167 -27.83 -2.46 7.69
CA ILE A 167 -26.93 -1.90 8.69
C ILE A 167 -27.56 -0.61 9.21
N GLU A 168 -27.90 -0.59 10.49
CA GLU A 168 -28.37 0.63 11.16
C GLU A 168 -27.28 1.69 11.16
N LEU A 169 -27.43 2.68 10.31
CA LEU A 169 -26.62 3.90 10.29
C LEU A 169 -27.40 5.05 10.91
N ASN A 170 -26.72 5.83 11.73
CA ASN A 170 -27.27 7.06 12.29
C ASN A 170 -27.17 8.19 11.25
N TRP A 171 -28.24 8.40 10.49
CA TRP A 171 -28.30 9.45 9.46
C TRP A 171 -28.60 10.81 10.07
N VAL A 172 -27.82 11.82 9.63
CA VAL A 172 -27.98 13.22 10.03
C VAL A 172 -28.26 14.06 8.78
N ASP A 173 -29.31 14.86 8.81
CA ASP A 173 -29.62 15.82 7.76
C ASP A 173 -28.72 17.06 7.91
N SER A 174 -28.14 17.53 6.81
CA SER A 174 -27.26 18.70 6.78
C SER A 174 -27.28 19.41 5.42
N SER A 175 -26.58 20.53 5.34
CA SER A 175 -26.44 21.28 4.08
C SER A 175 -25.24 22.20 4.12
N ASP A 176 -24.64 22.43 2.98
CA ASP A 176 -23.61 23.46 2.77
C ASP A 176 -23.98 24.40 1.64
N GLU A 177 -23.43 25.61 1.66
CA GLU A 177 -23.64 26.62 0.64
C GLU A 177 -22.33 26.89 -0.13
N TYR A 178 -22.39 26.77 -1.45
CA TYR A 178 -21.23 26.88 -2.33
C TYR A 178 -21.44 27.98 -3.36
N GLY A 179 -21.08 29.19 -3.07
CA GLY A 179 -21.00 30.31 -4.01
C GLY A 179 -22.07 30.29 -5.11
N SER A 180 -21.68 30.12 -6.36
CA SER A 180 -22.57 30.08 -7.52
C SER A 180 -23.47 28.83 -7.64
N ILE A 181 -23.21 27.78 -6.85
CA ILE A 181 -24.04 26.55 -6.83
C ILE A 181 -25.26 26.74 -5.92
N GLY A 182 -25.12 27.54 -4.87
CA GLY A 182 -26.12 27.72 -3.83
C GLY A 182 -26.10 26.60 -2.78
N LYS A 183 -27.21 26.43 -2.08
CA LYS A 183 -27.38 25.46 -0.99
C LYS A 183 -27.55 24.05 -1.54
N VAL A 184 -26.75 23.12 -1.04
CA VAL A 184 -26.83 21.69 -1.33
C VAL A 184 -27.21 20.94 -0.07
N ASN A 185 -28.39 20.32 -0.06
CA ASN A 185 -28.86 19.49 1.03
C ASN A 185 -28.35 18.04 0.85
N TYR A 186 -28.00 17.42 1.97
CA TYR A 186 -27.53 16.03 1.99
C TYR A 186 -27.82 15.37 3.34
N ARG A 187 -27.71 14.06 3.38
CA ARG A 187 -27.64 13.28 4.62
C ARG A 187 -26.27 12.64 4.72
N PHE A 188 -25.77 12.52 5.92
CA PHE A 188 -24.53 11.78 6.15
C PHE A 188 -24.67 10.81 7.32
N ALA A 189 -23.84 9.76 7.30
CA ALA A 189 -23.68 8.82 8.40
C ALA A 189 -22.20 8.60 8.66
N LEU A 190 -21.81 8.57 9.95
CA LEU A 190 -20.46 8.26 10.37
C LEU A 190 -20.20 6.76 10.24
N LEU A 191 -18.99 6.39 9.81
CA LEU A 191 -18.61 5.00 9.54
C LEU A 191 -17.67 4.40 10.60
N ASP A 192 -17.36 5.12 11.67
CA ASP A 192 -16.46 4.64 12.74
C ASP A 192 -16.89 3.28 13.32
N LEU A 193 -18.20 3.05 13.49
CA LEU A 193 -18.73 1.78 13.99
C LEU A 193 -18.59 0.64 12.97
N VAL A 194 -18.60 0.95 11.69
CA VAL A 194 -18.40 -0.03 10.62
C VAL A 194 -16.93 -0.43 10.54
N ASN A 195 -16.02 0.52 10.72
CA ASN A 195 -14.57 0.25 10.73
C ASN A 195 -14.19 -0.81 11.78
N ASN A 196 -14.81 -0.78 12.95
CA ASN A 196 -14.56 -1.76 14.01
C ASN A 196 -14.98 -3.20 13.64
N LYS A 197 -15.77 -3.39 12.57
CA LYS A 197 -16.21 -4.71 12.07
C LYS A 197 -15.29 -5.26 10.96
N VAL A 198 -14.37 -4.45 10.43
CA VAL A 198 -13.43 -4.91 9.40
C VAL A 198 -12.46 -5.92 10.04
N PRO A 199 -12.36 -7.15 9.52
CA PRO A 199 -11.49 -8.17 10.09
C PRO A 199 -10.02 -7.75 10.06
N ASP A 200 -9.25 -8.24 11.01
CA ASP A 200 -7.80 -8.08 10.96
C ASP A 200 -7.19 -9.06 9.95
N PRO A 201 -6.12 -8.67 9.26
CA PRO A 201 -5.38 -9.58 8.42
C PRO A 201 -4.85 -10.78 9.22
N PRO A 202 -4.71 -11.96 8.60
CA PRO A 202 -4.13 -13.10 9.28
C PRO A 202 -2.70 -12.75 9.74
N PRO A 203 -2.27 -13.27 10.90
CA PRO A 203 -0.90 -13.06 11.35
C PRO A 203 0.08 -13.67 10.36
N LEU A 204 1.26 -13.06 10.23
CA LEU A 204 2.35 -13.65 9.45
C LEU A 204 2.66 -15.05 10.02
N GLN A 205 2.73 -16.04 9.13
CA GLN A 205 3.16 -17.38 9.53
C GLN A 205 4.63 -17.31 9.97
N ASN A 206 4.87 -17.59 11.25
CA ASN A 206 6.18 -17.50 11.89
C ASN A 206 6.85 -18.87 12.12
N GLU A 207 6.24 -19.96 11.65
CA GLU A 207 6.81 -21.29 11.81
C GLU A 207 7.79 -21.59 10.69
N TYR A 208 9.07 -21.47 11.00
CA TYR A 208 10.16 -21.90 10.13
C TYR A 208 10.72 -23.25 10.60
N PRO A 209 11.27 -24.06 9.67
CA PRO A 209 11.89 -25.34 10.00
C PRO A 209 12.96 -25.20 11.08
N LYS A 210 13.09 -26.24 11.93
CA LYS A 210 14.06 -26.27 13.04
C LYS A 210 15.53 -26.36 12.58
N ASP A 211 15.78 -26.63 11.31
CA ASP A 211 17.13 -26.80 10.72
C ASP A 211 17.74 -25.49 10.23
N ALA A 212 17.58 -24.44 11.03
CA ALA A 212 18.21 -23.15 10.73
C ALA A 212 19.75 -23.24 10.86
N THR A 213 20.46 -22.66 9.90
CA THR A 213 21.89 -22.40 10.08
C THR A 213 22.11 -21.39 11.21
N PRO A 214 23.21 -21.45 11.96
CA PRO A 214 23.53 -20.42 12.94
C PRO A 214 23.70 -19.07 12.24
N PHE A 215 23.40 -17.98 12.96
CA PHE A 215 23.68 -16.64 12.46
C PHE A 215 25.17 -16.42 12.30
N THR A 216 25.59 -15.95 11.13
CA THR A 216 26.91 -15.36 10.92
C THR A 216 26.82 -13.88 11.26
N LYS A 217 27.89 -13.33 11.85
CA LYS A 217 27.88 -11.96 12.38
C LYS A 217 29.10 -11.19 11.90
N MET A 218 28.90 -9.90 11.62
CA MET A 218 29.99 -8.95 11.36
C MET A 218 29.60 -7.56 11.85
N GLN A 219 30.59 -6.67 12.01
CA GLN A 219 30.37 -5.25 12.23
C GLN A 219 30.51 -4.50 10.92
N ILE A 220 29.61 -3.55 10.70
CA ILE A 220 29.61 -2.62 9.57
C ILE A 220 29.71 -1.21 10.11
N GLY A 221 30.65 -0.41 9.60
CA GLY A 221 30.92 0.97 10.01
C GLY A 221 29.91 1.97 9.41
N ALA A 222 28.62 1.69 9.59
CA ALA A 222 27.50 2.54 9.18
C ALA A 222 26.33 2.40 10.16
N PRO A 223 25.41 3.39 10.26
CA PRO A 223 24.19 3.27 11.04
C PRO A 223 23.37 2.05 10.63
N PHE A 224 22.73 1.36 11.57
CA PHE A 224 21.97 0.13 11.30
C PHE A 224 20.81 0.35 10.30
N LEU A 225 20.20 1.54 10.32
CA LEU A 225 19.15 1.90 9.38
C LEU A 225 19.71 2.04 7.95
N ASP A 226 20.89 2.62 7.77
CA ASP A 226 21.52 2.79 6.47
C ASP A 226 21.89 1.42 5.86
N VAL A 227 22.42 0.51 6.68
CA VAL A 227 22.71 -0.87 6.26
C VAL A 227 21.42 -1.61 5.85
N TYR A 228 20.35 -1.44 6.61
CA TYR A 228 19.04 -1.99 6.24
C TYR A 228 18.53 -1.38 4.92
N MET A 229 18.60 -0.06 4.76
CA MET A 229 18.15 0.63 3.55
C MET A 229 18.97 0.25 2.31
N ALA A 230 20.25 -0.08 2.44
CA ALA A 230 21.06 -0.61 1.35
C ALA A 230 20.55 -1.98 0.85
N ILE A 231 20.03 -2.84 1.73
CA ILE A 231 19.36 -4.09 1.33
C ILE A 231 18.01 -3.81 0.67
N MET A 232 17.26 -2.83 1.15
CA MET A 232 15.94 -2.47 0.63
C MET A 232 16.00 -1.70 -0.70
N ASN A 233 17.14 -1.09 -1.02
CA ASN A 233 17.38 -0.47 -2.32
C ASN A 233 17.65 -1.54 -3.39
N ILE A 234 16.57 -2.15 -3.92
CA ILE A 234 16.68 -3.27 -4.88
C ILE A 234 17.52 -2.89 -6.11
N PRO A 235 17.32 -1.74 -6.79
CA PRO A 235 18.15 -1.34 -7.91
C PRO A 235 19.64 -1.20 -7.55
N GLY A 236 19.96 -0.76 -6.33
CA GLY A 236 21.34 -0.60 -5.84
C GLY A 236 22.04 -1.91 -5.43
N ARG A 237 21.32 -3.03 -5.37
CA ARG A 237 21.92 -4.33 -5.01
C ARG A 237 23.04 -4.77 -5.95
N ASN A 238 23.06 -4.32 -7.20
CA ASN A 238 24.13 -4.60 -8.16
C ASN A 238 25.48 -3.97 -7.76
N GLU A 239 25.50 -2.97 -6.88
CA GLU A 239 26.71 -2.30 -6.42
C GLU A 239 27.48 -3.12 -5.38
N TRP A 240 26.77 -4.02 -4.66
CA TRP A 240 27.37 -4.78 -3.58
C TRP A 240 27.16 -6.30 -3.64
N ILE A 241 26.26 -6.81 -4.50
CA ILE A 241 26.12 -8.26 -4.70
C ILE A 241 27.09 -8.72 -5.79
N PRO A 242 28.13 -9.49 -5.47
CA PRO A 242 29.11 -9.95 -6.48
C PRO A 242 28.46 -10.79 -7.56
N GLY A 243 28.77 -10.53 -8.84
CA GLY A 243 28.29 -11.29 -9.99
C GLY A 243 26.81 -11.18 -10.30
N LEU A 244 26.10 -10.27 -9.68
CA LEU A 244 24.74 -9.91 -10.06
C LEU A 244 24.78 -9.15 -11.40
N GLN A 245 24.03 -9.63 -12.41
CA GLN A 245 24.01 -9.06 -13.76
C GLN A 245 22.83 -8.13 -13.99
N THR A 246 21.62 -8.60 -13.67
CA THR A 246 20.39 -7.80 -13.83
C THR A 246 19.44 -8.01 -12.67
N ILE A 247 18.61 -6.98 -12.43
CA ILE A 247 17.50 -7.04 -11.48
C ILE A 247 16.24 -6.63 -12.24
N GLU A 248 15.23 -7.49 -12.21
CA GLU A 248 13.89 -7.21 -12.72
C GLU A 248 12.94 -7.08 -11.54
N GLN A 249 12.09 -6.05 -11.56
CA GLN A 249 11.09 -5.81 -10.54
C GLN A 249 9.72 -5.71 -11.19
N ASP A 250 8.70 -6.26 -10.55
CA ASP A 250 7.31 -6.06 -10.96
C ASP A 250 6.82 -4.62 -10.65
N ARG A 251 7.38 -4.00 -9.61
CA ARG A 251 7.11 -2.62 -9.18
C ARG A 251 8.38 -1.98 -8.61
N PRO A 252 8.52 -0.65 -8.70
CA PRO A 252 9.68 0.04 -8.12
C PRO A 252 9.74 -0.04 -6.60
N GLU A 253 8.58 -0.24 -5.95
CA GLU A 253 8.45 -0.26 -4.50
C GLU A 253 8.57 -1.66 -3.92
N VAL A 254 9.17 -1.76 -2.74
CA VAL A 254 9.38 -3.02 -2.02
C VAL A 254 8.40 -3.12 -0.84
N PHE A 255 7.58 -4.16 -0.85
CA PHE A 255 6.62 -4.48 0.21
C PHE A 255 6.45 -6.00 0.32
N VAL A 256 5.81 -6.47 1.38
CA VAL A 256 5.56 -7.92 1.54
C VAL A 256 4.71 -8.44 0.38
N GLY A 257 5.26 -9.42 -0.35
CA GLY A 257 4.63 -10.01 -1.53
C GLY A 257 5.03 -9.37 -2.87
N SER A 258 5.78 -8.24 -2.89
CA SER A 258 6.44 -7.80 -4.12
C SER A 258 7.51 -8.81 -4.54
N VAL A 259 7.75 -8.90 -5.84
CA VAL A 259 8.71 -9.87 -6.38
C VAL A 259 9.79 -9.13 -7.17
N HIS A 260 11.03 -9.52 -6.95
CA HIS A 260 12.13 -9.14 -7.81
C HIS A 260 12.99 -10.35 -8.17
N VAL A 261 13.55 -10.33 -9.37
CA VAL A 261 14.37 -11.41 -9.91
C VAL A 261 15.80 -10.92 -10.08
N CYS A 262 16.71 -11.52 -9.33
CA CYS A 262 18.13 -11.30 -9.44
C CYS A 262 18.75 -12.34 -10.38
N SER A 263 19.30 -11.93 -11.52
CA SER A 263 19.92 -12.83 -12.50
C SER A 263 21.44 -12.85 -12.34
N PHE A 264 21.98 -14.05 -12.28
CA PHE A 264 23.41 -14.36 -12.26
C PHE A 264 23.79 -15.17 -13.52
N GLU A 265 25.05 -15.45 -13.72
CA GLU A 265 25.53 -16.17 -14.91
C GLU A 265 24.83 -17.53 -15.13
N ASN A 266 24.62 -18.29 -14.05
CA ASN A 266 24.16 -19.67 -14.15
C ASN A 266 22.81 -19.94 -13.45
N TYR A 267 22.19 -18.94 -12.80
CA TYR A 267 20.93 -19.10 -12.11
C TYR A 267 20.20 -17.77 -11.91
N ARG A 268 18.91 -17.86 -11.61
CA ARG A 268 18.07 -16.73 -11.21
C ARG A 268 17.52 -16.96 -9.82
N ALA A 269 17.55 -15.92 -9.00
CA ALA A 269 16.95 -15.91 -7.67
C ALA A 269 15.69 -15.06 -7.68
N ILE A 270 14.55 -15.68 -7.43
CA ILE A 270 13.25 -15.01 -7.27
C ILE A 270 13.11 -14.68 -5.79
N ILE A 271 13.05 -13.39 -5.46
CA ILE A 271 13.10 -12.90 -4.09
C ILE A 271 11.81 -12.14 -3.78
N SER A 272 11.28 -12.37 -2.59
CA SER A 272 10.10 -11.63 -2.09
C SER A 272 10.25 -11.37 -0.60
N PRO A 273 10.07 -10.10 -0.16
CA PRO A 273 10.01 -9.74 1.25
C PRO A 273 8.90 -10.51 1.97
N LEU A 274 9.19 -11.00 3.17
CA LEU A 274 8.25 -11.74 3.99
C LEU A 274 7.80 -10.96 5.21
N ARG A 275 8.73 -10.36 5.95
CA ARG A 275 8.43 -9.61 7.17
C ARG A 275 9.58 -8.71 7.60
N MET A 276 9.23 -7.69 8.38
CA MET A 276 10.18 -6.86 9.11
C MET A 276 9.60 -6.54 10.51
N THR A 277 10.47 -6.50 11.50
CA THR A 277 10.17 -5.89 12.80
C THR A 277 11.28 -4.92 13.15
N SER A 278 10.94 -3.81 13.78
CA SER A 278 11.91 -2.79 14.16
C SER A 278 11.66 -2.24 15.56
N SER A 279 12.77 -1.91 16.23
CA SER A 279 12.82 -1.15 17.46
C SER A 279 13.95 -0.11 17.35
N ASP A 280 14.16 0.67 18.39
CA ASP A 280 15.30 1.61 18.45
C ASP A 280 16.66 0.88 18.56
N GLU A 281 16.64 -0.41 18.93
CA GLU A 281 17.84 -1.23 19.15
C GLU A 281 18.13 -2.18 17.97
N GLU A 282 17.12 -2.64 17.25
CA GLU A 282 17.27 -3.69 16.27
C GLU A 282 16.21 -3.64 15.16
N ILE A 283 16.63 -3.95 13.93
CA ILE A 283 15.74 -4.33 12.82
C ILE A 283 15.97 -5.80 12.51
N PHE A 284 14.88 -6.56 12.43
CA PHE A 284 14.85 -7.90 11.87
C PHE A 284 14.14 -7.86 10.51
N TYR A 285 14.73 -8.47 9.48
CA TYR A 285 14.14 -8.58 8.15
C TYR A 285 14.28 -10.00 7.61
N ALA A 286 13.25 -10.47 6.91
CA ALA A 286 13.28 -11.76 6.23
C ALA A 286 12.72 -11.66 4.82
N GLU A 287 13.35 -12.37 3.89
CA GLU A 287 12.91 -12.51 2.50
C GLU A 287 12.98 -13.98 2.04
N SER A 288 12.02 -14.41 1.23
CA SER A 288 12.10 -15.70 0.53
C SER A 288 13.02 -15.58 -0.67
N CYS A 289 13.71 -16.68 -0.98
CA CYS A 289 14.57 -16.80 -2.15
C CYS A 289 14.33 -18.16 -2.81
N ARG A 290 13.80 -18.15 -4.04
CA ARG A 290 13.60 -19.36 -4.84
C ARG A 290 14.62 -19.37 -5.98
N ILE A 291 15.41 -20.44 -6.10
CA ILE A 291 16.35 -20.68 -7.19
C ILE A 291 15.86 -21.93 -7.93
N GLU A 292 15.21 -21.74 -9.08
CA GLU A 292 14.54 -22.82 -9.82
C GLU A 292 15.55 -23.80 -10.41
N GLU A 293 16.66 -23.31 -10.94
CA GLU A 293 17.71 -24.14 -11.56
C GLU A 293 18.36 -25.13 -10.59
N LEU A 294 18.29 -24.86 -9.28
CA LEU A 294 18.82 -25.70 -8.21
C LEU A 294 17.74 -26.38 -7.37
N ASP A 295 16.46 -26.19 -7.71
CA ASP A 295 15.31 -26.62 -6.89
C ASP A 295 15.43 -26.22 -5.41
N LEU A 296 15.93 -25.01 -5.15
CA LEU A 296 16.14 -24.49 -3.81
C LEU A 296 15.03 -23.49 -3.42
N SER A 297 14.49 -23.67 -2.23
CA SER A 297 13.61 -22.68 -1.59
C SER A 297 14.20 -22.32 -0.24
N LEU A 298 14.59 -21.07 -0.08
CA LEU A 298 15.25 -20.56 1.12
C LEU A 298 14.47 -19.40 1.70
N VAL A 299 14.69 -19.16 2.99
CA VAL A 299 14.40 -17.87 3.63
C VAL A 299 15.71 -17.31 4.15
N HIS A 300 16.02 -16.10 3.75
CA HIS A 300 17.11 -15.33 4.31
C HIS A 300 16.59 -14.52 5.48
N GLU A 301 17.26 -14.56 6.60
CA GLU A 301 17.00 -13.73 7.77
C GLU A 301 18.19 -12.83 8.06
N PHE A 302 17.91 -11.57 8.32
CA PHE A 302 18.89 -10.54 8.61
C PHE A 302 18.52 -9.83 9.90
N VAL A 303 19.54 -9.52 10.71
CA VAL A 303 19.42 -8.75 11.94
C VAL A 303 20.41 -7.60 11.89
N PHE A 304 19.90 -6.39 12.14
CA PHE A 304 20.66 -5.15 12.15
C PHE A 304 20.58 -4.56 13.56
N GLY A 305 21.59 -4.82 14.39
CA GLY A 305 21.65 -4.34 15.76
C GLY A 305 22.32 -2.96 15.82
N ASN A 306 21.66 -2.04 16.49
CA ASN A 306 22.20 -0.70 16.75
C ASN A 306 23.33 -0.78 17.75
N VAL A 307 24.52 -0.33 17.37
CA VAL A 307 25.65 -0.15 18.29
C VAL A 307 25.78 1.33 18.66
N ASN A 308 25.72 2.19 17.66
CA ASN A 308 25.72 3.65 17.75
C ASN A 308 25.44 4.24 16.36
N ASP A 309 25.41 5.56 16.25
CA ASP A 309 25.12 6.29 15.00
C ASP A 309 26.14 6.04 13.86
N LYS A 310 27.17 5.23 14.06
CA LYS A 310 28.22 4.96 13.08
C LYS A 310 28.55 3.47 12.92
N CYS A 311 27.83 2.59 13.63
CA CYS A 311 28.19 1.18 13.65
C CYS A 311 26.96 0.29 13.85
N CYS A 312 26.86 -0.75 13.01
CA CYS A 312 25.84 -1.78 13.03
C CYS A 312 26.44 -3.16 13.32
N ASN A 313 25.82 -3.92 14.21
CA ASN A 313 26.05 -5.36 14.31
C ASN A 313 25.13 -6.07 13.31
N PHE A 314 25.67 -6.44 12.17
CA PHE A 314 24.94 -7.17 11.14
C PHE A 314 25.05 -8.67 11.34
N ALA A 315 23.91 -9.38 11.29
CA ALA A 315 23.89 -10.83 11.33
C ALA A 315 22.92 -11.38 10.27
N TRP A 316 23.27 -12.53 9.68
CA TRP A 316 22.41 -13.20 8.71
C TRP A 316 22.47 -14.73 8.84
N ARG A 317 21.40 -15.36 8.37
CA ARG A 317 21.35 -16.81 8.17
C ARG A 317 20.38 -17.14 7.03
N PHE A 318 20.41 -18.39 6.58
CA PHE A 318 19.39 -18.93 5.70
C PHE A 318 18.75 -20.18 6.28
N LEU A 319 17.50 -20.41 5.90
CA LEU A 319 16.70 -21.57 6.27
C LEU A 319 16.26 -22.25 4.97
N ASN A 320 16.35 -23.58 4.94
CA ASN A 320 15.75 -24.34 3.85
C ASN A 320 14.25 -24.50 4.13
N THR A 321 13.41 -24.03 3.21
CA THR A 321 11.95 -24.17 3.24
C THR A 321 11.44 -25.15 2.18
N GLY A 322 12.34 -25.69 1.36
CA GLY A 322 12.04 -26.74 0.40
C GLY A 322 11.78 -28.10 1.09
N SER A 323 11.10 -28.99 0.38
CA SER A 323 10.76 -30.34 0.88
C SER A 323 11.98 -31.29 0.97
N ALA A 324 13.02 -31.02 0.17
CA ALA A 324 14.24 -31.81 0.15
C ALA A 324 15.34 -31.21 1.05
N PRO A 325 16.12 -32.02 1.76
CA PRO A 325 17.25 -31.52 2.52
C PRO A 325 18.35 -31.03 1.57
N VAL A 326 18.93 -29.89 1.89
CA VAL A 326 20.08 -29.31 1.14
C VAL A 326 21.34 -30.11 1.50
N SER A 327 22.08 -30.59 0.49
CA SER A 327 23.32 -31.31 0.72
C SER A 327 24.38 -30.45 1.42
N GLY A 328 25.34 -31.08 2.08
CA GLY A 328 26.42 -30.37 2.77
C GLY A 328 27.27 -29.51 1.82
N GLU A 329 27.49 -29.98 0.59
CA GLU A 329 28.22 -29.27 -0.44
C GLU A 329 27.48 -27.99 -0.86
N ILE A 330 26.19 -28.09 -1.15
CA ILE A 330 25.35 -26.92 -1.48
C ILE A 330 25.31 -25.94 -0.32
N LYS A 331 25.17 -26.41 0.93
CA LYS A 331 25.21 -25.55 2.13
C LYS A 331 26.51 -24.75 2.21
N SER A 332 27.66 -25.37 1.93
CA SER A 332 28.96 -24.69 1.94
C SER A 332 29.03 -23.60 0.87
N VAL A 333 28.58 -23.89 -0.35
CA VAL A 333 28.54 -22.92 -1.44
C VAL A 333 27.60 -21.73 -1.11
N LEU A 334 26.42 -22.01 -0.56
CA LEU A 334 25.48 -20.97 -0.13
C LEU A 334 26.08 -20.11 0.97
N PHE A 335 26.78 -20.70 1.92
CA PHE A 335 27.42 -19.99 3.02
C PHE A 335 28.53 -19.04 2.49
N GLU A 336 29.44 -19.56 1.64
CA GLU A 336 30.47 -18.75 1.01
C GLU A 336 29.87 -17.57 0.21
N ARG A 337 28.79 -17.85 -0.53
CA ARG A 337 28.09 -16.82 -1.30
C ARG A 337 27.49 -15.75 -0.41
N MET A 338 26.83 -16.13 0.66
CA MET A 338 26.26 -15.20 1.65
C MET A 338 27.35 -14.38 2.32
N GLN A 339 28.49 -14.95 2.62
CA GLN A 339 29.62 -14.23 3.18
C GLN A 339 30.17 -13.17 2.21
N GLN A 340 30.35 -13.54 0.92
CA GLN A 340 30.78 -12.58 -0.12
C GLN A 340 29.78 -11.41 -0.27
N MET A 341 28.48 -11.71 -0.22
CA MET A 341 27.45 -10.68 -0.27
C MET A 341 27.52 -9.74 0.95
N ALA A 342 27.73 -10.29 2.14
CA ALA A 342 27.84 -9.50 3.38
C ALA A 342 29.10 -8.62 3.40
N GLU A 343 30.23 -9.11 2.87
CA GLU A 343 31.46 -8.32 2.71
C GLU A 343 31.26 -7.21 1.67
N GLY A 344 30.55 -7.48 0.57
CA GLY A 344 30.17 -6.47 -0.42
C GLY A 344 29.27 -5.39 0.17
N LEU A 345 28.25 -5.78 0.92
CA LEU A 345 27.36 -4.85 1.63
C LEU A 345 28.14 -3.96 2.61
N LYS A 346 29.05 -4.55 3.38
CA LYS A 346 29.93 -3.82 4.29
C LYS A 346 30.75 -2.77 3.55
N ALA A 347 31.46 -3.17 2.49
CA ALA A 347 32.29 -2.26 1.72
C ALA A 347 31.48 -1.11 1.09
N HIS A 348 30.27 -1.40 0.60
CA HIS A 348 29.36 -0.40 0.04
C HIS A 348 28.92 0.62 1.10
N CYS A 349 28.39 0.18 2.23
CA CYS A 349 27.91 1.08 3.28
C CYS A 349 29.03 1.92 3.92
N GLU A 350 30.21 1.35 4.11
CA GLU A 350 31.37 2.09 4.71
C GLU A 350 31.89 3.15 3.72
N LYS A 351 31.92 2.89 2.42
CA LYS A 351 32.27 3.86 1.39
C LYS A 351 31.31 5.04 1.34
N ASP A 352 30.00 4.78 1.45
CA ASP A 352 28.99 5.83 1.43
C ASP A 352 29.10 6.76 2.64
N GLN A 353 29.48 6.23 3.81
CA GLN A 353 29.75 7.05 5.00
C GLN A 353 30.99 7.96 4.83
N GLU A 354 32.05 7.48 4.17
CA GLU A 354 33.22 8.29 3.83
C GLU A 354 32.88 9.43 2.87
N ALA A 355 32.03 9.17 1.88
CA ALA A 355 31.57 10.16 0.91
C ALA A 355 30.67 11.25 1.52
N GLN A 356 29.89 10.92 2.54
CA GLN A 356 29.06 11.89 3.27
C GLN A 356 29.84 12.74 4.27
N ALA A 357 31.01 12.27 4.71
CA ALA A 357 31.85 12.96 5.67
C ALA A 357 32.88 13.93 5.03
N SER A 358 33.03 13.89 3.69
CA SER A 358 33.91 14.74 2.88
C SER A 358 33.13 15.90 2.22
#